data_14843d22ccee248cf9b97d7f9d0fed29
#
_entry.id   14843d22ccee248cf9b97d7f9d0fed29
#
_cell.length_a   1.000
_cell.length_b   1.000
_cell.length_c   1.000
_cell.angle_alpha   90.00
_cell.angle_beta   90.00
_cell.angle_gamma   90.00
#
_symmetry.space_group_name_H-M   'P 1'
#
loop_
_entity.id
_entity.type
_entity.pdbx_description
1 polymer ?
#
loop_
_entity_poly.entity_id
_entity_poly.type
_entity_poly.pdbx_seq_one_letter_code
_entity_poly.pdbx_strand_id
1 'polypeptide(L)'
;MDTPHRSGHVAVIGRPNVGKSTLTNALVGAKISIVSPRPQTTRHRLLGIATFDNGQLLLVDTPGLHRDQGKSTATAMHRWMNRAARGALEGIDAAMLVVRAGQWDEADDFAYQALHHVGVPVVLVVNQVDRLKDKTALLPYLAKVSEGREFAGVHPISALKRKGLEPLVKDLLALLPEQPAMYAEDEITDKSERFLAGELVREQLMRQLGDELPYATTVEIESFVEDGNLLRIGAVVWVEREGQKAIVIGKGGERLREIGAKSRVQMERLFDRKVFLETWVRVREGWSNDEAALRTLGYHD
;
A
#
# COMPACT_ATOMS: atom_id res chain seq x y z
N MET A 1 -37.29 2.50 0.65
CA MET A 1 -36.58 3.71 1.08
C MET A 1 -35.19 3.56 0.50
N ASP A 2 -34.81 4.46 -0.40
CA ASP A 2 -33.45 4.43 -0.95
C ASP A 2 -32.45 4.67 0.19
N THR A 3 -31.49 3.77 0.33
CA THR A 3 -30.43 3.92 1.31
C THR A 3 -29.60 5.14 0.90
N PRO A 4 -29.37 6.15 1.78
CA PRO A 4 -28.64 7.34 1.41
C PRO A 4 -27.22 6.97 0.97
N HIS A 5 -26.73 7.60 -0.08
CA HIS A 5 -25.36 7.41 -0.53
C HIS A 5 -24.38 8.01 0.48
N ARG A 6 -23.32 7.27 0.81
CA ARG A 6 -22.30 7.66 1.78
C ARG A 6 -20.92 7.59 1.17
N SER A 7 -20.13 8.62 1.36
CA SER A 7 -18.75 8.63 0.89
C SER A 7 -17.83 9.29 1.91
N GLY A 8 -16.55 8.91 1.90
CA GLY A 8 -15.58 9.51 2.82
C GLY A 8 -14.23 8.79 2.84
N HIS A 9 -13.29 9.41 3.54
CA HIS A 9 -11.92 8.95 3.64
C HIS A 9 -11.74 7.98 4.81
N VAL A 10 -11.17 6.81 4.51
CA VAL A 10 -10.88 5.77 5.50
C VAL A 10 -9.38 5.49 5.50
N ALA A 11 -8.71 5.82 6.60
CA ALA A 11 -7.29 5.49 6.74
C ALA A 11 -7.08 3.98 6.95
N VAL A 12 -6.09 3.41 6.27
CA VAL A 12 -5.69 2.00 6.41
C VAL A 12 -4.38 1.93 7.18
N ILE A 13 -4.47 1.71 8.48
CA ILE A 13 -3.36 1.79 9.43
C ILE A 13 -3.03 0.41 9.99
N GLY A 14 -1.80 0.19 10.39
CA GLY A 14 -1.31 -1.04 11.01
C GLY A 14 0.18 -1.23 10.73
N ARG A 15 0.80 -2.14 11.47
CA ARG A 15 2.21 -2.46 11.31
C ARG A 15 2.53 -3.05 9.93
N PRO A 16 3.80 -3.14 9.53
CA PRO A 16 4.19 -3.80 8.28
C PRO A 16 3.71 -5.26 8.19
N ASN A 17 3.42 -5.71 6.99
CA ASN A 17 3.10 -7.11 6.65
C ASN A 17 1.80 -7.68 7.28
N VAL A 18 0.94 -6.85 7.88
CA VAL A 18 -0.41 -7.28 8.30
C VAL A 18 -1.39 -7.40 7.13
N GLY A 19 -1.03 -6.85 5.95
CA GLY A 19 -1.80 -6.98 4.71
C GLY A 19 -2.66 -5.77 4.37
N LYS A 20 -2.27 -4.55 4.76
CA LYS A 20 -2.94 -3.28 4.42
C LYS A 20 -3.17 -3.14 2.91
N SER A 21 -2.10 -3.13 2.13
CA SER A 21 -2.17 -2.99 0.67
C SER A 21 -2.91 -4.16 -0.01
N THR A 22 -2.85 -5.37 0.57
CA THR A 22 -3.66 -6.50 0.09
C THR A 22 -5.15 -6.25 0.33
N LEU A 23 -5.51 -5.67 1.48
CA LEU A 23 -6.88 -5.31 1.81
C LEU A 23 -7.37 -4.17 0.90
N THR A 24 -6.58 -3.12 0.72
CA THR A 24 -6.89 -2.01 -0.19
C THR A 24 -7.17 -2.52 -1.60
N ASN A 25 -6.29 -3.34 -2.18
CA ASN A 25 -6.50 -3.96 -3.49
C ASN A 25 -7.75 -4.85 -3.54
N ALA A 26 -8.05 -5.57 -2.45
CA ALA A 26 -9.22 -6.44 -2.40
C ALA A 26 -10.54 -5.64 -2.36
N LEU A 27 -10.57 -4.51 -1.65
CA LEU A 27 -11.74 -3.62 -1.57
C LEU A 27 -11.96 -2.84 -2.86
N VAL A 28 -10.90 -2.30 -3.46
CA VAL A 28 -10.94 -1.59 -4.75
C VAL A 28 -11.27 -2.53 -5.92
N GLY A 29 -10.93 -3.81 -5.81
CA GLY A 29 -11.12 -4.77 -6.89
C GLY A 29 -9.98 -4.79 -7.93
N ALA A 30 -8.99 -3.91 -7.81
CA ALA A 30 -7.86 -3.76 -8.71
C ALA A 30 -6.52 -3.70 -7.97
N LYS A 31 -5.43 -3.96 -8.65
CA LYS A 31 -4.08 -3.93 -8.07
C LYS A 31 -3.47 -2.54 -8.19
N ILE A 32 -3.85 -1.64 -7.31
CA ILE A 32 -3.33 -0.26 -7.25
C ILE A 32 -2.14 -0.09 -6.31
N SER A 33 -2.06 -0.92 -5.26
CA SER A 33 -0.97 -0.90 -4.29
C SER A 33 -0.12 -2.16 -4.40
N ILE A 34 1.20 -2.02 -4.32
CA ILE A 34 2.12 -3.14 -4.44
C ILE A 34 2.19 -3.96 -3.15
N VAL A 35 2.43 -5.25 -3.31
CA VAL A 35 2.43 -6.21 -2.21
C VAL A 35 3.71 -7.05 -2.22
N SER A 36 4.45 -7.02 -1.12
CA SER A 36 5.59 -7.93 -0.92
C SER A 36 5.64 -8.46 0.51
N PRO A 37 6.37 -9.55 0.77
CA PRO A 37 6.57 -10.05 2.13
C PRO A 37 7.50 -9.17 2.98
N ARG A 38 8.10 -8.14 2.40
CA ARG A 38 9.07 -7.26 3.06
C ARG A 38 8.38 -6.09 3.75
N PRO A 39 8.90 -5.59 4.88
CA PRO A 39 8.43 -4.36 5.48
C PRO A 39 8.70 -3.15 4.55
N GLN A 40 8.05 -2.03 4.79
CA GLN A 40 8.23 -0.77 4.03
C GLN A 40 8.03 -0.94 2.50
N THR A 41 7.14 -1.86 2.09
CA THR A 41 6.76 -2.04 0.68
C THR A 41 6.04 -0.80 0.16
N THR A 42 5.03 -0.31 0.86
CA THR A 42 4.35 0.95 0.57
C THR A 42 5.26 2.11 1.01
N ARG A 43 5.58 3.00 0.10
CA ARG A 43 6.40 4.20 0.34
C ARG A 43 5.61 5.49 0.17
N HIS A 44 4.60 5.48 -0.66
CA HIS A 44 3.76 6.62 -1.00
C HIS A 44 2.40 6.51 -0.30
N ARG A 45 1.80 7.64 0.04
CA ARG A 45 0.37 7.71 0.30
C ARG A 45 -0.36 7.42 -1.01
N LEU A 46 -1.27 6.46 -0.99
CA LEU A 46 -2.06 6.08 -2.15
C LEU A 46 -3.54 6.13 -1.78
N LEU A 47 -4.33 6.78 -2.61
CA LEU A 47 -5.78 6.75 -2.49
C LEU A 47 -6.33 5.60 -3.34
N GLY A 48 -7.02 4.65 -2.70
CA GLY A 48 -7.80 3.62 -3.37
C GLY A 48 -9.28 4.01 -3.34
N ILE A 49 -9.92 3.99 -4.49
CA ILE A 49 -11.33 4.33 -4.64
C ILE A 49 -12.10 3.04 -4.82
N ALA A 50 -13.02 2.75 -3.90
CA ALA A 50 -13.88 1.57 -3.95
C ALA A 50 -15.34 2.02 -3.96
N THR A 51 -16.00 1.90 -5.12
CA THR A 51 -17.38 2.31 -5.35
C THR A 51 -18.32 1.12 -5.19
N PHE A 52 -19.43 1.35 -4.49
CA PHE A 52 -20.51 0.38 -4.22
C PHE A 52 -21.85 1.04 -4.53
N ASP A 53 -22.91 0.27 -4.69
CA ASP A 53 -24.26 0.77 -5.04
C ASP A 53 -24.74 1.91 -4.12
N ASN A 54 -24.40 1.86 -2.84
CA ASN A 54 -24.86 2.80 -1.81
C ASN A 54 -23.75 3.66 -1.20
N GLY A 55 -22.56 3.69 -1.81
CA GLY A 55 -21.49 4.53 -1.28
C GLY A 55 -20.13 4.32 -1.89
N GLN A 56 -19.17 5.16 -1.47
CA GLN A 56 -17.79 5.16 -1.96
C GLN A 56 -16.80 5.25 -0.80
N LEU A 57 -15.91 4.27 -0.69
CA LEU A 57 -14.80 4.26 0.28
C LEU A 57 -13.55 4.85 -0.39
N LEU A 58 -13.01 5.91 0.19
CA LEU A 58 -11.73 6.51 -0.20
C LEU A 58 -10.63 6.01 0.74
N LEU A 59 -10.00 4.92 0.34
CA LEU A 59 -9.03 4.18 1.17
C LEU A 59 -7.66 4.83 1.10
N VAL A 60 -7.22 5.43 2.19
CA VAL A 60 -5.89 6.04 2.29
C VAL A 60 -4.89 4.98 2.76
N ASP A 61 -4.24 4.29 1.81
CA ASP A 61 -3.16 3.32 2.11
C ASP A 61 -1.85 4.08 2.40
N THR A 62 -1.22 3.74 3.51
CA THR A 62 -0.07 4.47 4.04
C THR A 62 1.13 3.56 4.24
N PRO A 63 2.36 4.09 4.20
CA PRO A 63 3.50 3.42 4.80
C PRO A 63 3.16 3.01 6.24
N GLY A 64 3.55 1.80 6.64
CA GLY A 64 3.31 1.34 8.01
C GLY A 64 3.87 2.32 9.04
N LEU A 65 3.06 2.69 10.04
CA LEU A 65 3.54 3.51 11.14
C LEU A 65 4.66 2.78 11.88
N HIS A 66 5.81 3.42 11.95
CA HIS A 66 6.96 2.97 12.74
C HIS A 66 7.19 3.94 13.89
N ARG A 67 7.46 3.40 15.08
CA ARG A 67 8.09 4.20 16.14
C ARG A 67 9.44 4.71 15.63
N ASP A 68 9.63 6.02 15.65
CA ASP A 68 10.97 6.60 15.55
C ASP A 68 11.77 6.10 16.75
N GLN A 69 12.62 5.11 16.55
CA GLN A 69 13.48 4.56 17.63
C GLN A 69 14.61 5.52 18.01
N GLY A 70 14.41 6.82 17.87
CA GLY A 70 15.36 7.84 18.34
C GLY A 70 16.78 7.74 17.75
N LYS A 71 17.00 6.88 16.76
CA LYS A 71 18.29 6.75 16.10
C LYS A 71 18.50 7.95 15.19
N SER A 72 19.50 8.73 15.48
CA SER A 72 20.07 9.83 14.66
C SER A 72 20.39 9.46 13.20
N THR A 73 20.08 8.24 12.77
CA THR A 73 20.42 7.65 11.47
C THR A 73 19.22 7.49 10.54
N ALA A 74 18.04 8.07 10.86
CA ALA A 74 16.90 8.01 9.96
C ALA A 74 17.21 8.72 8.63
N THR A 75 17.18 8.01 7.51
CA THR A 75 17.40 8.56 6.17
C THR A 75 16.32 9.59 5.81
N ALA A 76 16.59 10.47 4.84
CA ALA A 76 15.57 11.40 4.32
C ALA A 76 14.32 10.64 3.84
N MET A 77 14.49 9.47 3.24
CA MET A 77 13.41 8.56 2.86
C MET A 77 12.54 8.13 4.06
N HIS A 78 13.15 7.74 5.18
CA HIS A 78 12.39 7.36 6.39
C HIS A 78 11.60 8.53 6.96
N ARG A 79 12.19 9.73 7.00
CA ARG A 79 11.50 10.94 7.45
C ARG A 79 10.31 11.27 6.55
N TRP A 80 10.48 11.11 5.22
CA TRP A 80 9.41 11.32 4.26
C TRP A 80 8.26 10.30 4.47
N MET A 81 8.56 9.01 4.60
CA MET A 81 7.55 7.98 4.87
C MET A 81 6.77 8.24 6.16
N ASN A 82 7.43 8.71 7.21
CA ASN A 82 6.77 9.06 8.48
C ASN A 82 5.86 10.30 8.33
N ARG A 83 6.27 11.31 7.52
CA ARG A 83 5.40 12.45 7.19
C ARG A 83 4.17 12.00 6.41
N ALA A 84 4.35 11.19 5.37
CA ALA A 84 3.26 10.65 4.57
C ALA A 84 2.26 9.84 5.42
N ALA A 85 2.74 9.04 6.38
CA ALA A 85 1.89 8.28 7.28
C ALA A 85 1.09 9.17 8.25
N ARG A 86 1.68 10.27 8.76
CA ARG A 86 0.98 11.24 9.62
C ARG A 86 -0.02 12.08 8.86
N GLY A 87 0.36 12.63 7.70
CA GLY A 87 -0.53 13.43 6.86
C GLY A 87 -1.75 12.66 6.35
N ALA A 88 -1.65 11.33 6.31
CA ALA A 88 -2.77 10.47 5.93
C ALA A 88 -3.87 10.36 7.00
N LEU A 89 -3.64 10.87 8.21
CA LEU A 89 -4.62 10.91 9.30
C LEU A 89 -5.38 12.25 9.33
N GLU A 90 -5.02 13.21 8.50
CA GLU A 90 -5.71 14.49 8.41
C GLU A 90 -6.94 14.38 7.49
N GLY A 91 -8.08 14.84 7.98
CA GLY A 91 -9.33 14.90 7.19
C GLY A 91 -9.94 13.54 6.86
N ILE A 92 -9.66 12.50 7.66
CA ILE A 92 -10.33 11.20 7.53
C ILE A 92 -11.65 11.17 8.31
N ASP A 93 -12.61 10.38 7.82
CA ASP A 93 -13.93 10.19 8.45
C ASP A 93 -13.96 8.95 9.36
N ALA A 94 -13.15 7.94 9.03
CA ALA A 94 -12.98 6.70 9.79
C ALA A 94 -11.59 6.10 9.59
N ALA A 95 -11.23 5.12 10.40
CA ALA A 95 -9.97 4.40 10.26
C ALA A 95 -10.15 2.88 10.39
N MET A 96 -9.38 2.12 9.63
CA MET A 96 -9.18 0.69 9.82
C MET A 96 -7.85 0.44 10.52
N LEU A 97 -7.86 -0.15 11.70
CA LEU A 97 -6.68 -0.72 12.32
C LEU A 97 -6.54 -2.18 11.87
N VAL A 98 -5.61 -2.42 10.96
CA VAL A 98 -5.37 -3.77 10.42
C VAL A 98 -4.31 -4.47 11.24
N VAL A 99 -4.68 -5.60 11.83
CA VAL A 99 -3.78 -6.46 12.64
C VAL A 99 -3.75 -7.87 12.09
N ARG A 100 -2.73 -8.63 12.46
CA ARG A 100 -2.63 -10.05 12.07
C ARG A 100 -3.37 -10.93 13.07
N ALA A 101 -4.19 -11.84 12.57
CA ALA A 101 -4.89 -12.82 13.41
C ALA A 101 -3.92 -13.63 14.30
N GLY A 102 -4.26 -13.71 15.58
CA GLY A 102 -3.45 -14.41 16.58
C GLY A 102 -2.21 -13.67 17.08
N GLN A 103 -2.00 -12.42 16.64
CA GLN A 103 -0.88 -11.59 17.08
C GLN A 103 -1.35 -10.17 17.41
N TRP A 104 -0.91 -9.68 18.56
CA TRP A 104 -1.01 -8.29 18.95
C TRP A 104 0.27 -7.94 19.68
N ASP A 105 0.99 -6.91 19.25
CA ASP A 105 2.26 -6.49 19.82
C ASP A 105 2.30 -4.97 20.06
N GLU A 106 3.40 -4.48 20.60
CA GLU A 106 3.59 -3.05 20.92
C GLU A 106 3.41 -2.11 19.72
N ALA A 107 3.67 -2.59 18.50
CA ALA A 107 3.47 -1.78 17.31
C ALA A 107 1.98 -1.65 16.96
N ASP A 108 1.16 -2.67 17.27
CA ASP A 108 -0.30 -2.61 17.13
C ASP A 108 -0.88 -1.65 18.19
N ASP A 109 -0.38 -1.69 19.45
CA ASP A 109 -0.76 -0.73 20.49
C ASP A 109 -0.39 0.70 20.10
N PHE A 110 0.82 0.92 19.55
CA PHE A 110 1.23 2.24 19.07
C PHE A 110 0.31 2.76 17.96
N ALA A 111 -0.06 1.91 16.99
CA ALA A 111 -0.97 2.26 15.93
C ALA A 111 -2.39 2.58 16.46
N TYR A 112 -2.89 1.80 17.43
CA TYR A 112 -4.17 2.05 18.09
C TYR A 112 -4.17 3.41 18.82
N GLN A 113 -3.15 3.70 19.62
CA GLN A 113 -3.02 4.97 20.32
C GLN A 113 -2.96 6.17 19.36
N ALA A 114 -2.23 6.03 18.26
CA ALA A 114 -2.17 7.08 17.24
C ALA A 114 -3.55 7.39 16.65
N LEU A 115 -4.35 6.37 16.37
CA LEU A 115 -5.72 6.53 15.86
C LEU A 115 -6.68 7.09 16.92
N HIS A 116 -6.57 6.64 18.16
CA HIS A 116 -7.39 7.13 19.27
C HIS A 116 -7.24 8.65 19.48
N HIS A 117 -6.04 9.20 19.30
CA HIS A 117 -5.80 10.65 19.39
C HIS A 117 -6.42 11.46 18.24
N VAL A 118 -6.71 10.84 17.11
CA VAL A 118 -7.39 11.52 15.97
C VAL A 118 -8.88 11.73 16.25
N GLY A 119 -9.49 10.88 17.09
CA GLY A 119 -10.89 11.03 17.51
C GLY A 119 -11.93 10.58 16.47
N VAL A 120 -11.53 9.81 15.46
CA VAL A 120 -12.45 9.22 14.47
C VAL A 120 -12.84 7.78 14.86
N PRO A 121 -13.97 7.26 14.35
CA PRO A 121 -14.34 5.85 14.55
C PRO A 121 -13.25 4.91 14.03
N VAL A 122 -12.85 3.94 14.84
CA VAL A 122 -11.83 2.95 14.48
C VAL A 122 -12.47 1.57 14.35
N VAL A 123 -12.32 0.96 13.17
CA VAL A 123 -12.73 -0.42 12.90
C VAL A 123 -11.50 -1.33 13.01
N LEU A 124 -11.56 -2.34 13.90
CA LEU A 124 -10.51 -3.35 14.01
C LEU A 124 -10.67 -4.41 12.92
N VAL A 125 -9.67 -4.53 12.05
CA VAL A 125 -9.62 -5.53 10.99
C VAL A 125 -8.59 -6.61 11.32
N VAL A 126 -9.05 -7.77 11.76
CA VAL A 126 -8.22 -8.93 12.09
C VAL A 126 -8.00 -9.74 10.82
N ASN A 127 -6.91 -9.45 10.12
CA ASN A 127 -6.60 -10.03 8.81
C ASN A 127 -5.77 -11.32 8.91
N GLN A 128 -5.70 -12.06 7.80
CA GLN A 128 -4.95 -13.32 7.66
C GLN A 128 -5.52 -14.46 8.52
N VAL A 129 -6.83 -14.50 8.74
CA VAL A 129 -7.50 -15.61 9.46
C VAL A 129 -7.31 -16.96 8.75
N ASP A 130 -7.03 -16.94 7.45
CA ASP A 130 -6.70 -18.13 6.65
C ASP A 130 -5.39 -18.80 7.07
N ARG A 131 -4.50 -18.07 7.77
CA ARG A 131 -3.21 -18.57 8.29
C ARG A 131 -3.30 -19.16 9.69
N LEU A 132 -4.43 -19.01 10.38
CA LEU A 132 -4.65 -19.63 11.69
C LEU A 132 -4.73 -21.15 11.52
N LYS A 133 -3.83 -21.86 12.21
CA LYS A 133 -3.84 -23.34 12.25
C LYS A 133 -5.06 -23.83 13.02
N ASP A 134 -5.34 -23.21 14.15
CA ASP A 134 -6.51 -23.48 15.00
C ASP A 134 -7.49 -22.30 14.90
N LYS A 135 -8.65 -22.56 14.30
CA LYS A 135 -9.71 -21.56 14.16
C LYS A 135 -10.46 -21.31 15.46
N THR A 136 -10.42 -22.23 16.42
CA THR A 136 -11.09 -22.07 17.71
C THR A 136 -10.44 -20.98 18.56
N ALA A 137 -9.14 -20.71 18.32
CA ALA A 137 -8.40 -19.62 18.97
C ALA A 137 -8.86 -18.22 18.53
N LEU A 138 -9.67 -18.10 17.45
CA LEU A 138 -10.07 -16.79 16.92
C LEU A 138 -10.95 -16.01 17.90
N LEU A 139 -12.03 -16.62 18.42
CA LEU A 139 -12.94 -15.94 19.33
C LEU A 139 -12.28 -15.47 20.63
N PRO A 140 -11.49 -16.29 21.35
CA PRO A 140 -10.73 -15.85 22.51
C PRO A 140 -9.74 -14.72 22.17
N TYR A 141 -9.11 -14.77 20.99
CA TYR A 141 -8.23 -13.70 20.53
C TYR A 141 -8.99 -12.38 20.33
N LEU A 142 -10.14 -12.40 19.64
CA LEU A 142 -10.96 -11.20 19.43
C LEU A 142 -11.41 -10.59 20.76
N ALA A 143 -11.85 -11.38 21.71
CA ALA A 143 -12.24 -10.91 23.05
C ALA A 143 -11.05 -10.20 23.73
N LYS A 144 -9.87 -10.84 23.74
CA LYS A 144 -8.66 -10.30 24.35
C LYS A 144 -8.20 -8.98 23.72
N VAL A 145 -8.22 -8.84 22.39
CA VAL A 145 -7.75 -7.63 21.72
C VAL A 145 -8.74 -6.46 21.83
N SER A 146 -10.02 -6.77 22.09
CA SER A 146 -11.06 -5.75 22.33
C SER A 146 -11.15 -5.31 23.79
N GLU A 147 -10.54 -6.05 24.72
CA GLU A 147 -10.58 -5.72 26.14
C GLU A 147 -9.85 -4.39 26.40
N GLY A 148 -10.56 -3.43 27.02
CA GLY A 148 -10.03 -2.10 27.33
C GLY A 148 -9.76 -1.20 26.11
N ARG A 149 -10.30 -1.55 24.93
CA ARG A 149 -10.18 -0.76 23.69
C ARG A 149 -11.55 -0.55 23.07
N GLU A 150 -11.77 0.65 22.54
CA GLU A 150 -13.01 1.00 21.86
C GLU A 150 -12.84 0.87 20.34
N PHE A 151 -13.67 0.01 19.72
CA PHE A 151 -13.76 -0.16 18.28
C PHE A 151 -15.20 0.01 17.81
N ALA A 152 -15.41 0.71 16.71
CA ALA A 152 -16.70 0.84 16.05
C ALA A 152 -17.20 -0.47 15.44
N GLY A 153 -16.28 -1.41 15.19
CA GLY A 153 -16.56 -2.74 14.68
C GLY A 153 -15.31 -3.62 14.73
N VAL A 154 -15.50 -4.96 14.74
CA VAL A 154 -14.40 -5.93 14.76
C VAL A 154 -14.65 -6.98 13.68
N HIS A 155 -13.78 -7.01 12.65
CA HIS A 155 -13.96 -7.86 11.47
C HIS A 155 -12.79 -8.83 11.28
N PRO A 156 -13.00 -10.13 11.52
CA PRO A 156 -12.06 -11.17 11.12
C PRO A 156 -12.17 -11.44 9.62
N ILE A 157 -11.09 -11.23 8.88
CA ILE A 157 -11.06 -11.33 7.42
C ILE A 157 -9.86 -12.12 6.88
N SER A 158 -9.98 -12.54 5.63
CA SER A 158 -8.83 -12.87 4.78
C SER A 158 -8.85 -11.99 3.53
N ALA A 159 -8.08 -10.93 3.52
CA ALA A 159 -7.96 -10.06 2.36
C ALA A 159 -7.46 -10.83 1.11
N LEU A 160 -6.50 -11.74 1.30
CA LEU A 160 -5.96 -12.58 0.22
C LEU A 160 -7.03 -13.49 -0.41
N LYS A 161 -7.94 -14.05 0.40
CA LYS A 161 -9.02 -14.94 -0.04
C LYS A 161 -10.33 -14.20 -0.31
N ARG A 162 -10.35 -12.86 -0.15
CA ARG A 162 -11.54 -12.00 -0.27
C ARG A 162 -12.72 -12.49 0.59
N LYS A 163 -12.45 -12.98 1.83
CA LYS A 163 -13.47 -13.46 2.77
C LYS A 163 -13.67 -12.46 3.90
N GLY A 164 -14.94 -12.24 4.28
CA GLY A 164 -15.32 -11.33 5.37
C GLY A 164 -15.28 -9.85 4.98
N LEU A 165 -15.19 -9.50 3.67
CA LEU A 165 -15.10 -8.12 3.22
C LEU A 165 -16.45 -7.40 3.19
N GLU A 166 -17.53 -8.10 2.84
CA GLU A 166 -18.87 -7.51 2.71
C GLU A 166 -19.39 -6.91 4.03
N PRO A 167 -19.34 -7.60 5.19
CA PRO A 167 -19.70 -7.00 6.47
C PRO A 167 -18.80 -5.80 6.85
N LEU A 168 -17.50 -5.88 6.55
CA LEU A 168 -16.57 -4.78 6.77
C LEU A 168 -16.96 -3.54 5.96
N VAL A 169 -17.26 -3.70 4.66
CA VAL A 169 -17.69 -2.61 3.78
C VAL A 169 -18.97 -1.97 4.30
N LYS A 170 -19.97 -2.78 4.67
CA LYS A 170 -21.23 -2.30 5.21
C LYS A 170 -21.04 -1.42 6.44
N ASP A 171 -20.24 -1.87 7.40
CA ASP A 171 -20.00 -1.13 8.64
C ASP A 171 -19.17 0.14 8.37
N LEU A 172 -18.18 0.08 7.49
CA LEU A 172 -17.40 1.26 7.10
C LEU A 172 -18.30 2.33 6.46
N LEU A 173 -19.15 1.95 5.49
CA LEU A 173 -20.07 2.91 4.85
C LEU A 173 -21.03 3.53 5.87
N ALA A 174 -21.49 2.78 6.87
CA ALA A 174 -22.39 3.29 7.91
C ALA A 174 -21.72 4.38 8.78
N LEU A 175 -20.39 4.40 8.87
CA LEU A 175 -19.62 5.39 9.62
C LEU A 175 -19.35 6.67 8.82
N LEU A 176 -19.51 6.65 7.48
CA LEU A 176 -19.20 7.78 6.63
C LEU A 176 -20.37 8.78 6.54
N PRO A 177 -20.07 10.05 6.23
CA PRO A 177 -21.08 11.07 6.03
C PRO A 177 -21.98 10.77 4.83
N GLU A 178 -23.23 11.24 4.91
CA GLU A 178 -24.17 11.21 3.80
C GLU A 178 -23.80 12.29 2.79
N GLN A 179 -23.23 11.88 1.68
CA GLN A 179 -22.83 12.75 0.58
C GLN A 179 -22.71 11.96 -0.73
N PRO A 180 -22.77 12.61 -1.89
CA PRO A 180 -22.60 11.94 -3.19
C PRO A 180 -21.19 11.37 -3.35
N ALA A 181 -20.99 10.52 -4.36
CA ALA A 181 -19.68 10.03 -4.75
C ALA A 181 -18.74 11.21 -5.06
N MET A 182 -17.49 11.12 -4.57
CA MET A 182 -16.47 12.16 -4.76
C MET A 182 -15.64 11.93 -6.02
N TYR A 183 -15.65 10.72 -6.55
CA TYR A 183 -14.93 10.28 -7.75
C TYR A 183 -15.88 9.57 -8.70
N ALA A 184 -15.55 9.51 -9.98
CA ALA A 184 -16.33 8.76 -10.97
C ALA A 184 -16.30 7.25 -10.65
N GLU A 185 -17.31 6.53 -11.14
CA GLU A 185 -17.52 5.12 -10.81
C GLU A 185 -16.38 4.21 -11.31
N ASP A 186 -15.75 4.59 -12.42
CA ASP A 186 -14.64 3.88 -13.05
C ASP A 186 -13.26 4.28 -12.50
N GLU A 187 -13.19 5.32 -11.68
CA GLU A 187 -11.95 5.72 -11.02
C GLU A 187 -11.61 4.78 -9.86
N ILE A 188 -10.40 4.22 -9.87
CA ILE A 188 -9.91 3.27 -8.85
C ILE A 188 -8.82 3.86 -7.95
N THR A 189 -8.21 4.97 -8.34
CA THR A 189 -7.12 5.64 -7.60
C THR A 189 -6.87 7.06 -8.14
N ASP A 190 -6.28 7.91 -7.30
CA ASP A 190 -5.79 9.25 -7.66
C ASP A 190 -4.45 9.24 -8.42
N LYS A 191 -3.85 8.06 -8.59
CA LYS A 191 -2.52 7.92 -9.18
C LYS A 191 -2.59 7.69 -10.69
N SER A 192 -1.66 8.28 -11.42
CA SER A 192 -1.52 8.06 -12.86
C SER A 192 -1.05 6.64 -13.17
N GLU A 193 -1.37 6.15 -14.37
CA GLU A 193 -0.85 4.87 -14.88
C GLU A 193 0.69 4.85 -14.90
N ARG A 194 1.33 5.99 -15.19
CA ARG A 194 2.79 6.16 -15.13
C ARG A 194 3.34 5.86 -13.73
N PHE A 195 2.71 6.35 -12.67
CA PHE A 195 3.08 6.05 -11.29
C PHE A 195 2.89 4.57 -10.99
N LEU A 196 1.74 4.00 -11.35
CA LEU A 196 1.45 2.58 -11.12
C LEU A 196 2.44 1.67 -11.85
N ALA A 197 2.86 2.03 -13.07
CA ALA A 197 3.89 1.30 -13.80
C ALA A 197 5.22 1.26 -13.03
N GLY A 198 5.67 2.38 -12.48
CA GLY A 198 6.87 2.44 -11.64
C GLY A 198 6.77 1.56 -10.41
N GLU A 199 5.63 1.60 -9.72
CA GLU A 199 5.36 0.77 -8.55
C GLU A 199 5.32 -0.73 -8.88
N LEU A 200 4.78 -1.14 -10.02
CA LEU A 200 4.78 -2.54 -10.45
C LEU A 200 6.20 -3.07 -10.74
N VAL A 201 7.11 -2.23 -11.28
CA VAL A 201 8.53 -2.59 -11.40
C VAL A 201 9.17 -2.68 -10.01
N ARG A 202 8.89 -1.72 -9.13
CA ARG A 202 9.42 -1.71 -7.75
C ARG A 202 8.94 -2.92 -6.95
N GLU A 203 7.72 -3.41 -7.15
CA GLU A 203 7.26 -4.64 -6.53
C GLU A 203 8.14 -5.84 -6.91
N GLN A 204 8.51 -5.95 -8.18
CA GLN A 204 9.35 -7.07 -8.62
C GLN A 204 10.77 -6.95 -8.05
N LEU A 205 11.31 -5.75 -7.91
CA LEU A 205 12.57 -5.53 -7.19
C LEU A 205 12.45 -5.96 -5.72
N MET A 206 11.38 -5.55 -5.02
CA MET A 206 11.13 -5.94 -3.64
C MET A 206 10.99 -7.46 -3.46
N ARG A 207 10.48 -8.18 -4.45
CA ARG A 207 10.27 -9.63 -4.39
C ARG A 207 11.50 -10.44 -4.76
N GLN A 208 12.31 -9.95 -5.70
CA GLN A 208 13.39 -10.74 -6.31
C GLN A 208 14.79 -10.41 -5.80
N LEU A 209 14.98 -9.21 -5.23
CA LEU A 209 16.27 -8.84 -4.64
C LEU A 209 16.35 -9.31 -3.20
N GLY A 210 17.57 -9.67 -2.76
CA GLY A 210 17.86 -10.09 -1.40
C GLY A 210 18.17 -8.94 -0.45
N ASP A 211 18.21 -9.24 0.84
CA ASP A 211 18.71 -8.41 1.93
C ASP A 211 18.24 -6.93 1.91
N GLU A 212 19.14 -6.00 2.06
CA GLU A 212 18.88 -4.56 2.13
C GLU A 212 18.75 -3.88 0.75
N LEU A 213 19.08 -4.59 -0.34
CA LEU A 213 19.12 -4.01 -1.67
C LEU A 213 17.76 -3.43 -2.14
N PRO A 214 16.61 -4.06 -1.86
CA PRO A 214 15.31 -3.48 -2.23
C PRO A 214 15.06 -2.09 -1.64
N TYR A 215 15.61 -1.81 -0.46
CA TYR A 215 15.46 -0.51 0.20
C TYR A 215 16.34 0.58 -0.41
N ALA A 216 17.46 0.19 -1.02
CA ALA A 216 18.40 1.05 -1.72
C ALA A 216 18.06 1.23 -3.21
N THR A 217 16.86 0.80 -3.65
CA THR A 217 16.38 0.95 -5.03
C THR A 217 15.14 1.81 -5.11
N THR A 218 15.02 2.57 -6.20
CA THR A 218 13.77 3.23 -6.61
C THR A 218 13.60 3.12 -8.12
N VAL A 219 12.40 3.43 -8.61
CA VAL A 219 12.07 3.32 -10.05
C VAL A 219 11.53 4.65 -10.53
N GLU A 220 12.07 5.12 -11.63
CA GLU A 220 11.60 6.28 -12.37
C GLU A 220 11.11 5.83 -13.74
N ILE A 221 9.96 6.32 -14.16
CA ILE A 221 9.47 6.12 -15.52
C ILE A 221 9.97 7.30 -16.37
N GLU A 222 10.96 7.09 -17.20
CA GLU A 222 11.50 8.12 -18.10
C GLU A 222 10.57 8.40 -19.28
N SER A 223 10.03 7.35 -19.87
CA SER A 223 9.10 7.46 -21.00
C SER A 223 7.81 6.70 -20.76
N PHE A 224 6.70 7.27 -21.20
CA PHE A 224 5.37 6.69 -21.15
C PHE A 224 4.60 7.19 -22.36
N VAL A 225 4.56 6.40 -23.44
CA VAL A 225 4.05 6.81 -24.74
C VAL A 225 2.98 5.84 -25.23
N GLU A 226 1.83 6.38 -25.57
CA GLU A 226 0.75 5.64 -26.21
C GLU A 226 0.97 5.56 -27.72
N ASP A 227 1.06 4.35 -28.23
CA ASP A 227 1.27 4.04 -29.66
C ASP A 227 0.12 3.10 -30.12
N GLY A 228 -1.01 3.69 -30.40
CA GLY A 228 -2.25 2.94 -30.67
C GLY A 228 -2.67 2.09 -29.48
N ASN A 229 -2.74 0.76 -29.67
CA ASN A 229 -3.06 -0.19 -28.59
C ASN A 229 -1.81 -0.69 -27.82
N LEU A 230 -0.64 -0.13 -28.11
CA LEU A 230 0.61 -0.48 -27.47
C LEU A 230 1.07 0.68 -26.56
N LEU A 231 1.31 0.38 -25.30
CA LEU A 231 1.90 1.31 -24.37
C LEU A 231 3.40 1.07 -24.27
N ARG A 232 4.21 2.05 -24.66
CA ARG A 232 5.68 1.98 -24.58
C ARG A 232 6.16 2.66 -23.32
N ILE A 233 6.83 1.90 -22.47
CA ILE A 233 7.28 2.35 -21.15
C ILE A 233 8.79 2.14 -21.04
N GLY A 234 9.50 3.20 -20.65
CA GLY A 234 10.91 3.16 -20.28
C GLY A 234 11.06 3.37 -18.77
N ALA A 235 11.59 2.38 -18.06
CA ALA A 235 11.77 2.40 -16.63
C ALA A 235 13.25 2.34 -16.23
N VAL A 236 13.69 3.27 -15.40
CA VAL A 236 15.03 3.30 -14.81
C VAL A 236 14.97 2.85 -13.37
N VAL A 237 15.73 1.82 -13.06
CA VAL A 237 15.98 1.38 -11.68
C VAL A 237 17.22 2.12 -11.17
N TRP A 238 17.03 2.99 -10.19
CA TRP A 238 18.11 3.71 -9.53
C TRP A 238 18.63 2.89 -8.34
N VAL A 239 19.95 2.82 -8.25
CA VAL A 239 20.70 2.20 -7.15
C VAL A 239 21.76 3.15 -6.64
N GLU A 240 22.33 2.92 -5.45
CA GLU A 240 23.31 3.82 -4.84
C GLU A 240 24.76 3.51 -5.24
N ARG A 241 25.06 2.26 -5.69
CA ARG A 241 26.45 1.81 -5.94
C ARG A 241 26.53 0.86 -7.12
N GLU A 242 27.67 0.85 -7.81
CA GLU A 242 27.93 -0.06 -8.95
C GLU A 242 27.78 -1.54 -8.60
N GLY A 243 28.20 -1.97 -7.40
CA GLY A 243 28.01 -3.35 -6.96
C GLY A 243 26.53 -3.74 -6.86
N GLN A 244 25.66 -2.79 -6.48
CA GLN A 244 24.20 -3.00 -6.43
C GLN A 244 23.62 -3.13 -7.84
N LYS A 245 24.12 -2.32 -8.79
CA LYS A 245 23.73 -2.39 -10.21
C LYS A 245 24.00 -3.77 -10.79
N ALA A 246 25.19 -4.31 -10.55
CA ALA A 246 25.55 -5.66 -10.99
C ALA A 246 24.59 -6.74 -10.43
N ILE A 247 24.17 -6.62 -9.15
CA ILE A 247 23.22 -7.54 -8.52
C ILE A 247 21.83 -7.42 -9.14
N VAL A 248 21.33 -6.21 -9.40
CA VAL A 248 20.02 -5.99 -10.04
C VAL A 248 19.99 -6.51 -11.46
N ILE A 249 21.05 -6.30 -12.24
CA ILE A 249 21.16 -6.81 -13.61
C ILE A 249 21.22 -8.34 -13.61
N GLY A 250 22.02 -8.92 -12.71
CA GLY A 250 22.25 -10.36 -12.63
C GLY A 250 23.14 -10.90 -13.76
N LYS A 251 23.46 -12.18 -13.72
CA LYS A 251 24.33 -12.83 -14.71
C LYS A 251 23.71 -12.75 -16.12
N GLY A 252 24.41 -12.12 -17.05
CA GLY A 252 23.93 -11.95 -18.44
C GLY A 252 22.62 -11.15 -18.55
N GLY A 253 22.25 -10.34 -17.55
CA GLY A 253 21.01 -9.56 -17.55
C GLY A 253 19.73 -10.35 -17.23
N GLU A 254 19.87 -11.60 -16.78
CA GLU A 254 18.74 -12.51 -16.57
C GLU A 254 17.75 -11.98 -15.53
N ARG A 255 18.25 -11.48 -14.39
CA ARG A 255 17.38 -10.98 -13.32
C ARG A 255 16.59 -9.75 -13.75
N LEU A 256 17.24 -8.77 -14.38
CA LEU A 256 16.56 -7.57 -14.87
C LEU A 256 15.50 -7.91 -15.92
N ARG A 257 15.80 -8.87 -16.80
CA ARG A 257 14.84 -9.37 -17.80
C ARG A 257 13.63 -10.02 -17.14
N GLU A 258 13.84 -10.82 -16.09
CA GLU A 258 12.76 -11.46 -15.33
C GLU A 258 11.89 -10.43 -14.60
N ILE A 259 12.50 -9.42 -13.96
CA ILE A 259 11.82 -8.27 -13.34
C ILE A 259 10.95 -7.58 -14.38
N GLY A 260 11.53 -7.21 -15.54
CA GLY A 260 10.80 -6.56 -16.63
C GLY A 260 9.63 -7.40 -17.14
N ALA A 261 9.84 -8.68 -17.41
CA ALA A 261 8.80 -9.58 -17.91
C ALA A 261 7.62 -9.71 -16.94
N LYS A 262 7.89 -9.90 -15.64
CA LYS A 262 6.83 -10.01 -14.63
C LYS A 262 6.10 -8.69 -14.41
N SER A 263 6.81 -7.56 -14.45
CA SER A 263 6.21 -6.22 -14.36
C SER A 263 5.28 -5.96 -15.55
N ARG A 264 5.75 -6.24 -16.76
CA ARG A 264 4.97 -6.08 -18.00
C ARG A 264 3.63 -6.83 -17.94
N VAL A 265 3.65 -8.10 -17.53
CA VAL A 265 2.41 -8.90 -17.43
C VAL A 265 1.41 -8.28 -16.44
N GLN A 266 1.90 -7.67 -15.35
CA GLN A 266 1.04 -7.00 -14.40
C GLN A 266 0.50 -5.68 -14.93
N MET A 267 1.31 -4.92 -15.66
CA MET A 267 0.88 -3.69 -16.35
C MET A 267 -0.19 -3.99 -17.39
N GLU A 268 0.01 -5.00 -18.22
CA GLU A 268 -0.98 -5.41 -19.25
C GLU A 268 -2.35 -5.76 -18.62
N ARG A 269 -2.34 -6.40 -17.44
CA ARG A 269 -3.59 -6.71 -16.70
C ARG A 269 -4.25 -5.50 -16.08
N LEU A 270 -3.45 -4.54 -15.60
CA LEU A 270 -3.98 -3.37 -14.90
C LEU A 270 -4.49 -2.31 -15.88
N PHE A 271 -3.77 -2.11 -17.00
CA PHE A 271 -4.08 -1.07 -17.99
C PHE A 271 -4.97 -1.59 -19.14
N ASP A 272 -5.27 -2.89 -19.15
CA ASP A 272 -6.03 -3.58 -20.21
C ASP A 272 -5.51 -3.26 -21.63
N ARG A 273 -4.18 -3.13 -21.77
CA ARG A 273 -3.48 -2.80 -23.02
C ARG A 273 -2.20 -3.59 -23.16
N LYS A 274 -1.71 -3.76 -24.38
CA LYS A 274 -0.39 -4.32 -24.64
C LYS A 274 0.70 -3.36 -24.16
N VAL A 275 1.74 -3.91 -23.52
CA VAL A 275 2.86 -3.12 -22.97
C VAL A 275 4.18 -3.60 -23.56
N PHE A 276 4.96 -2.64 -24.08
CA PHE A 276 6.38 -2.80 -24.36
C PHE A 276 7.17 -2.09 -23.25
N LEU A 277 7.87 -2.87 -22.43
CA LEU A 277 8.62 -2.37 -21.29
C LEU A 277 10.14 -2.53 -21.51
N GLU A 278 10.84 -1.41 -21.50
CA GLU A 278 12.31 -1.38 -21.43
C GLU A 278 12.75 -1.01 -20.01
N THR A 279 13.84 -1.63 -19.55
CA THR A 279 14.33 -1.41 -18.19
C THR A 279 15.84 -1.22 -18.20
N TRP A 280 16.31 -0.19 -17.48
CA TRP A 280 17.75 0.10 -17.29
C TRP A 280 18.07 0.21 -15.81
N VAL A 281 19.34 0.04 -15.47
CA VAL A 281 19.83 0.28 -14.10
C VAL A 281 20.88 1.37 -14.15
N ARG A 282 20.68 2.42 -13.35
CA ARG A 282 21.63 3.55 -13.23
C ARG A 282 22.03 3.74 -11.77
N VAL A 283 23.21 4.29 -11.56
CA VAL A 283 23.73 4.63 -10.24
C VAL A 283 23.54 6.11 -9.95
N ARG A 284 23.01 6.42 -8.76
CA ARG A 284 22.98 7.76 -8.19
C ARG A 284 23.32 7.64 -6.70
N GLU A 285 24.54 8.03 -6.36
CA GLU A 285 25.02 7.90 -4.98
C GLU A 285 24.21 8.75 -4.01
N GLY A 286 23.88 8.18 -2.85
CA GLY A 286 23.23 8.87 -1.74
C GLY A 286 21.81 9.37 -1.99
N TRP A 287 21.13 8.96 -3.08
CA TRP A 287 19.80 9.46 -3.44
C TRP A 287 18.76 9.31 -2.31
N SER A 288 18.87 8.28 -1.49
CA SER A 288 17.93 8.02 -0.39
C SER A 288 18.07 8.97 0.80
N ASN A 289 19.18 9.71 0.87
CA ASN A 289 19.47 10.72 1.89
C ASN A 289 19.37 12.17 1.38
N ASP A 290 19.18 12.35 0.08
CA ASP A 290 19.08 13.66 -0.56
C ASP A 290 17.62 14.02 -0.85
N GLU A 291 17.09 15.03 -0.15
CA GLU A 291 15.69 15.46 -0.30
C GLU A 291 15.41 16.03 -1.72
N ALA A 292 16.38 16.66 -2.37
CA ALA A 292 16.22 17.15 -3.75
C ALA A 292 16.16 15.98 -4.73
N ALA A 293 17.00 14.95 -4.53
CA ALA A 293 16.97 13.73 -5.30
C ALA A 293 15.63 12.98 -5.12
N LEU A 294 15.15 12.89 -3.89
CA LEU A 294 13.85 12.27 -3.59
C LEU A 294 12.71 12.98 -4.32
N ARG A 295 12.67 14.32 -4.30
CA ARG A 295 11.65 15.08 -5.05
C ARG A 295 11.69 14.79 -6.54
N THR A 296 12.89 14.79 -7.15
CA THR A 296 13.07 14.46 -8.57
C THR A 296 12.59 13.05 -8.90
N LEU A 297 12.73 12.10 -7.97
CA LEU A 297 12.34 10.70 -8.12
C LEU A 297 10.86 10.45 -7.76
N GLY A 298 10.04 11.50 -7.59
CA GLY A 298 8.61 11.38 -7.36
C GLY A 298 8.20 11.26 -5.89
N TYR A 299 9.11 11.47 -4.95
CA TYR A 299 8.83 11.55 -3.51
C TYR A 299 8.56 13.01 -3.11
N HIS A 300 7.40 13.51 -3.49
CA HIS A 300 6.90 14.83 -3.11
C HIS A 300 5.47 14.72 -2.57
N ASP A 301 5.10 15.64 -1.69
CA ASP A 301 3.77 15.74 -1.05
C ASP A 301 2.73 16.20 -2.07
#